data_30a15bb5108a49b7a19a67c9d7fa7a22
#
_entry.id   30a15bb5108a49b7a19a67c9d7fa7a22
#
_cell.length_a   1.000
_cell.length_b   1.000
_cell.length_c   1.000
_cell.angle_alpha   90.00
_cell.angle_beta   90.00
_cell.angle_gamma   90.00
#
_symmetry.space_group_name_H-M   'P 1'
#
loop_
_entity.id
_entity.type
_entity.pdbx_description
1 polymer ?
#
loop_
_entity_poly.entity_id
_entity_poly.type
_entity_poly.pdbx_seq_one_letter_code
_entity_poly.pdbx_strand_id
1 'polypeptide(L)'
;RYPVIAQDRERVRRAVRGFYVSLVLVSLLAGLTNLATYHRIPFKWSLLTAGAAAYVAMTLRFSVMRHASLAGTLVRQSLGIQAILLLIDALTGLRGWSVDYAIPCVALFEVAAVLLMMLVNRMNWQSYFMYQITITFLSFVPLIFWKIGWTHHPRLTVLAAGVSVAALAATVILGDRSVKRELKRRFHV
;
A
#
# COMPACT_ATOMS: atom_id res chain seq x y z
N ARG A 1 -30.75 -26.56 10.25
CA ARG A 1 -31.28 -25.47 9.40
C ARG A 1 -30.57 -24.17 9.75
N TYR A 2 -29.63 -23.73 8.92
CA TYR A 2 -28.96 -22.41 9.07
C TYR A 2 -29.37 -21.50 7.90
N PRO A 3 -30.45 -20.71 7.95
CA PRO A 3 -30.77 -19.74 6.90
C PRO A 3 -30.18 -18.34 7.14
N VAL A 4 -29.50 -18.10 8.25
CA VAL A 4 -29.09 -16.75 8.67
C VAL A 4 -27.94 -16.17 7.84
N ILE A 5 -27.09 -17.02 7.25
CA ILE A 5 -25.88 -16.58 6.55
C ILE A 5 -26.16 -15.90 5.19
N ALA A 6 -27.26 -16.26 4.53
CA ALA A 6 -27.59 -15.70 3.20
C ALA A 6 -28.12 -14.27 3.28
N GLN A 7 -28.96 -13.95 4.26
CA GLN A 7 -29.54 -12.62 4.47
C GLN A 7 -28.48 -11.58 4.87
N ASP A 8 -27.50 -11.98 5.70
CA ASP A 8 -26.42 -11.08 6.09
C ASP A 8 -25.50 -10.70 4.89
N ARG A 9 -25.25 -11.66 3.99
CA ARG A 9 -24.46 -11.39 2.77
C ARG A 9 -25.16 -10.40 1.83
N GLU A 10 -26.47 -10.46 1.70
CA GLU A 10 -27.21 -9.51 0.86
C GLU A 10 -27.28 -8.11 1.47
N ARG A 11 -27.43 -8.01 2.80
CA ARG A 11 -27.36 -6.73 3.51
C ARG A 11 -26.00 -6.07 3.37
N VAL A 12 -24.91 -6.81 3.57
CA VAL A 12 -23.54 -6.32 3.37
C VAL A 12 -23.34 -5.90 1.93
N ARG A 13 -23.77 -6.68 0.95
CA ARG A 13 -23.64 -6.34 -0.48
C ARG A 13 -24.41 -5.07 -0.84
N ARG A 14 -25.62 -4.88 -0.29
CA ARG A 14 -26.41 -3.65 -0.48
C ARG A 14 -25.74 -2.45 0.17
N ALA A 15 -25.23 -2.58 1.39
CA ALA A 15 -24.51 -1.53 2.09
C ALA A 15 -23.23 -1.12 1.32
N VAL A 16 -22.45 -2.10 0.86
CA VAL A 16 -21.24 -1.85 0.05
C VAL A 16 -21.57 -1.16 -1.27
N ARG A 17 -22.64 -1.58 -1.96
CA ARG A 17 -23.10 -0.92 -3.19
C ARG A 17 -23.55 0.52 -2.92
N GLY A 18 -24.34 0.76 -1.86
CA GLY A 18 -24.74 2.11 -1.44
C GLY A 18 -23.53 3.01 -1.15
N PHE A 19 -22.51 2.45 -0.49
CA PHE A 19 -21.27 3.17 -0.22
C PHE A 19 -20.49 3.51 -1.50
N TYR A 20 -20.40 2.62 -2.48
CA TYR A 20 -19.78 2.95 -3.77
C TYR A 20 -20.54 4.05 -4.51
N VAL A 21 -21.86 4.01 -4.49
CA VAL A 21 -22.69 5.06 -5.10
C VAL A 21 -22.44 6.40 -4.40
N SER A 22 -22.36 6.43 -3.06
CA SER A 22 -22.07 7.66 -2.33
C SER A 22 -20.68 8.23 -2.64
N LEU A 23 -19.65 7.38 -2.79
CA LEU A 23 -18.32 7.82 -3.19
C LEU A 23 -18.30 8.46 -4.59
N VAL A 24 -19.03 7.87 -5.54
CA VAL A 24 -19.18 8.42 -6.89
C VAL A 24 -19.91 9.77 -6.84
N LEU A 25 -21.01 9.86 -6.11
CA LEU A 25 -21.76 11.11 -5.96
C LEU A 25 -20.92 12.23 -5.33
N VAL A 26 -20.19 11.93 -4.26
CA VAL A 26 -19.28 12.90 -3.62
C VAL A 26 -18.20 13.37 -4.59
N SER A 27 -17.62 12.45 -5.37
CA SER A 27 -16.60 12.80 -6.37
C SER A 27 -17.16 13.67 -7.50
N LEU A 28 -18.38 13.40 -7.96
CA LEU A 28 -19.07 14.21 -8.97
C LEU A 28 -19.40 15.60 -8.44
N LEU A 29 -19.95 15.70 -7.22
CA LEU A 29 -20.24 16.98 -6.57
C LEU A 29 -18.96 17.80 -6.37
N ALA A 30 -17.86 17.16 -5.92
CA ALA A 30 -16.57 17.80 -5.80
C ALA A 30 -16.05 18.31 -7.17
N GLY A 31 -16.28 17.55 -8.25
CA GLY A 31 -15.94 17.96 -9.61
C GLY A 31 -16.72 19.19 -10.06
N LEU A 32 -18.04 19.19 -9.87
CA LEU A 32 -18.93 20.31 -10.21
C LEU A 32 -18.58 21.57 -9.42
N THR A 33 -18.38 21.45 -8.10
CA THR A 33 -17.97 22.59 -7.26
C THR A 33 -16.59 23.12 -7.63
N ASN A 34 -15.64 22.24 -7.98
CA ASN A 34 -14.33 22.68 -8.44
C ASN A 34 -14.40 23.43 -9.77
N LEU A 35 -15.23 22.97 -10.72
CA LEU A 35 -15.46 23.68 -11.98
C LEU A 35 -16.08 25.07 -11.74
N ALA A 36 -17.07 25.16 -10.85
CA ALA A 36 -17.71 26.42 -10.51
C ALA A 36 -16.76 27.41 -9.79
N THR A 37 -15.83 26.89 -8.98
CA THR A 37 -14.89 27.71 -8.19
C THR A 37 -13.52 27.90 -8.84
N TYR A 38 -13.28 27.29 -10.00
CA TYR A 38 -11.95 27.28 -10.66
C TYR A 38 -11.44 28.68 -10.99
N HIS A 39 -12.35 29.62 -11.33
CA HIS A 39 -11.99 31.03 -11.57
C HIS A 39 -11.47 31.75 -10.32
N ARG A 40 -11.84 31.31 -9.12
CA ARG A 40 -11.41 31.93 -7.85
C ARG A 40 -10.21 31.19 -7.24
N ILE A 41 -10.15 29.89 -7.42
CA ILE A 41 -9.10 29.00 -6.86
C ILE A 41 -8.62 28.08 -7.99
N PRO A 42 -7.54 28.44 -8.70
CA PRO A 42 -7.02 27.67 -9.83
C PRO A 42 -6.29 26.38 -9.38
N PHE A 43 -6.93 25.61 -8.51
CA PHE A 43 -6.41 24.34 -7.99
C PHE A 43 -7.41 23.22 -8.23
N LYS A 44 -6.96 22.12 -8.81
CA LYS A 44 -7.81 20.97 -9.17
C LYS A 44 -8.01 20.02 -7.98
N TRP A 45 -8.54 20.52 -6.85
CA TRP A 45 -8.75 19.74 -5.64
C TRP A 45 -9.76 18.59 -5.82
N SER A 46 -10.63 18.65 -6.82
CA SER A 46 -11.55 17.55 -7.16
C SER A 46 -10.83 16.26 -7.57
N LEU A 47 -9.63 16.36 -8.19
CA LEU A 47 -8.82 15.19 -8.50
C LEU A 47 -8.32 14.50 -7.23
N LEU A 48 -8.03 15.27 -6.18
CA LEU A 48 -7.64 14.73 -4.89
C LEU A 48 -8.78 13.94 -4.24
N THR A 49 -10.00 14.53 -4.26
CA THR A 49 -11.19 13.85 -3.72
C THR A 49 -11.54 12.60 -4.52
N ALA A 50 -11.41 12.62 -5.84
CA ALA A 50 -11.61 11.45 -6.70
C ALA A 50 -10.55 10.36 -6.43
N GLY A 51 -9.28 10.75 -6.28
CA GLY A 51 -8.18 9.83 -5.92
C GLY A 51 -8.40 9.18 -4.55
N ALA A 52 -8.79 9.96 -3.54
CA ALA A 52 -9.12 9.46 -2.22
C ALA A 52 -10.33 8.50 -2.26
N ALA A 53 -11.38 8.85 -3.00
CA ALA A 53 -12.55 8.00 -3.17
C ALA A 53 -12.20 6.68 -3.87
N ALA A 54 -11.37 6.71 -4.91
CA ALA A 54 -10.88 5.53 -5.60
C ALA A 54 -10.06 4.62 -4.67
N TYR A 55 -9.19 5.20 -3.84
CA TYR A 55 -8.40 4.47 -2.83
C TYR A 55 -9.30 3.79 -1.81
N VAL A 56 -10.29 4.49 -1.26
CA VAL A 56 -11.25 3.93 -0.30
C VAL A 56 -12.07 2.82 -0.96
N ALA A 57 -12.53 3.02 -2.19
CA ALA A 57 -13.26 2.00 -2.97
C ALA A 57 -12.43 0.74 -3.19
N MET A 58 -11.16 0.91 -3.56
CA MET A 58 -10.21 -0.20 -3.74
C MET A 58 -9.97 -0.96 -2.43
N THR A 59 -9.74 -0.24 -1.32
CA THR A 59 -9.53 -0.82 0.00
C THR A 59 -10.73 -1.67 0.44
N LEU A 60 -11.95 -1.14 0.31
CA LEU A 60 -13.17 -1.86 0.64
C LEU A 60 -13.37 -3.10 -0.23
N ARG A 61 -13.16 -2.98 -1.54
CA ARG A 61 -13.28 -4.12 -2.45
C ARG A 61 -12.37 -5.28 -2.05
N PHE A 62 -11.12 -4.98 -1.69
CA PHE A 62 -10.15 -6.01 -1.33
C PHE A 62 -10.34 -6.52 0.10
N SER A 63 -10.79 -5.68 1.05
CA SER A 63 -11.02 -6.09 2.44
C SER A 63 -12.28 -6.95 2.59
N VAL A 64 -13.35 -6.62 1.86
CA VAL A 64 -14.64 -7.32 2.00
C VAL A 64 -14.71 -8.57 1.11
N MET A 65 -14.08 -8.57 -0.06
CA MET A 65 -14.24 -9.64 -1.07
C MET A 65 -13.16 -10.73 -1.03
N ARG A 66 -12.04 -10.54 -0.36
CA ARG A 66 -10.95 -11.52 -0.30
C ARG A 66 -10.42 -11.66 1.12
N HIS A 67 -10.28 -12.90 1.58
CA HIS A 67 -9.48 -13.23 2.76
C HIS A 67 -7.98 -13.01 2.45
N ALA A 68 -7.59 -11.76 2.33
CA ALA A 68 -6.19 -11.41 2.05
C ALA A 68 -5.36 -11.54 3.32
N SER A 69 -4.13 -12.02 3.18
CA SER A 69 -3.16 -12.01 4.28
C SER A 69 -2.90 -10.56 4.74
N LEU A 70 -2.60 -10.37 6.03
CA LEU A 70 -2.30 -9.05 6.60
C LEU A 70 -1.18 -8.34 5.81
N ALA A 71 -0.11 -9.06 5.47
CA ALA A 71 0.99 -8.52 4.69
C ALA A 71 0.56 -8.07 3.28
N GLY A 72 -0.26 -8.88 2.58
CA GLY A 72 -0.80 -8.49 1.27
C GLY A 72 -1.73 -7.29 1.33
N THR A 73 -2.43 -7.10 2.44
CA THR A 73 -3.26 -5.90 2.66
C THR A 73 -2.38 -4.68 2.88
N LEU A 74 -1.32 -4.79 3.68
CA LEU A 74 -0.35 -3.70 3.89
C LEU A 74 0.27 -3.24 2.58
N VAL A 75 0.82 -4.14 1.78
CA VAL A 75 1.47 -3.78 0.50
C VAL A 75 0.49 -3.08 -0.46
N ARG A 76 -0.75 -3.56 -0.56
CA ARG A 76 -1.76 -2.89 -1.40
C ARG A 76 -2.16 -1.52 -0.88
N GLN A 77 -2.30 -1.38 0.46
CA GLN A 77 -2.63 -0.09 1.07
C GLN A 77 -1.52 0.92 0.87
N SER A 78 -0.29 0.52 1.02
CA SER A 78 0.84 1.38 0.84
C SER A 78 1.00 1.84 -0.62
N LEU A 79 0.80 0.96 -1.59
CA LEU A 79 0.74 1.35 -3.01
C LEU A 79 -0.33 2.44 -3.26
N GLY A 80 -1.51 2.29 -2.65
CA GLY A 80 -2.56 3.31 -2.74
C GLY A 80 -2.15 4.63 -2.08
N ILE A 81 -1.52 4.59 -0.91
CA ILE A 81 -0.99 5.78 -0.22
C ILE A 81 0.09 6.46 -1.08
N GLN A 82 1.04 5.69 -1.62
CA GLN A 82 2.09 6.21 -2.50
C GLN A 82 1.50 6.88 -3.75
N ALA A 83 0.47 6.28 -4.37
CA ALA A 83 -0.23 6.87 -5.51
C ALA A 83 -0.91 8.19 -5.15
N ILE A 84 -1.55 8.29 -3.98
CA ILE A 84 -2.17 9.54 -3.50
C ILE A 84 -1.09 10.59 -3.23
N LEU A 85 0.03 10.23 -2.61
CA LEU A 85 1.15 11.16 -2.35
C LEU A 85 1.71 11.72 -3.65
N LEU A 86 1.89 10.89 -4.68
CA LEU A 86 2.29 11.34 -6.02
C LEU A 86 1.26 12.26 -6.66
N LEU A 87 -0.04 11.95 -6.49
CA LEU A 87 -1.12 12.79 -6.99
C LEU A 87 -1.11 14.17 -6.31
N ILE A 88 -0.92 14.22 -4.99
CA ILE A 88 -0.82 15.48 -4.25
C ILE A 88 0.37 16.30 -4.75
N ASP A 89 1.53 15.67 -4.91
CA ASP A 89 2.73 16.34 -5.40
C ASP A 89 2.54 16.87 -6.83
N ALA A 90 1.93 16.07 -7.71
CA ALA A 90 1.57 16.48 -9.07
C ALA A 90 0.63 17.70 -9.10
N LEU A 91 -0.35 17.75 -8.19
CA LEU A 91 -1.32 18.85 -8.10
C LEU A 91 -0.72 20.11 -7.44
N THR A 92 0.29 19.95 -6.57
CA THR A 92 0.95 21.08 -5.87
C THR A 92 2.15 21.64 -6.64
N GLY A 93 2.36 21.20 -7.87
CA GLY A 93 3.37 21.77 -8.78
C GLY A 93 4.64 20.94 -8.94
N LEU A 94 4.55 19.62 -8.72
CA LEU A 94 5.64 18.66 -8.94
C LEU A 94 6.95 19.07 -8.22
N ARG A 95 6.84 19.39 -6.93
CA ARG A 95 8.00 19.80 -6.12
C ARG A 95 8.93 18.64 -5.75
N GLY A 96 8.54 17.39 -6.02
CA GLY A 96 9.32 16.19 -5.76
C GLY A 96 9.37 15.73 -4.30
N TRP A 97 8.69 16.44 -3.38
CA TRP A 97 8.73 16.11 -1.95
C TRP A 97 8.15 14.73 -1.63
N SER A 98 7.19 14.26 -2.42
CA SER A 98 6.61 12.93 -2.25
C SER A 98 7.65 11.84 -2.52
N VAL A 99 8.45 12.01 -3.56
CA VAL A 99 9.48 11.04 -3.99
C VAL A 99 10.76 11.16 -3.15
N ASP A 100 11.10 12.40 -2.73
CA ASP A 100 12.28 12.66 -1.90
C ASP A 100 12.12 12.13 -0.46
N TYR A 101 10.92 12.27 0.13
CA TYR A 101 10.71 12.01 1.56
C TYR A 101 9.56 11.03 1.83
N ALA A 102 8.36 11.28 1.32
CA ALA A 102 7.17 10.57 1.77
C ALA A 102 7.17 9.10 1.32
N ILE A 103 7.46 8.82 0.06
CA ILE A 103 7.49 7.45 -0.48
C ILE A 103 8.60 6.60 0.16
N PRO A 104 9.86 7.08 0.31
CA PRO A 104 10.88 6.34 1.05
C PRO A 104 10.53 6.07 2.51
N CYS A 105 9.87 7.01 3.19
CA CYS A 105 9.38 6.78 4.55
C CYS A 105 8.32 5.69 4.62
N VAL A 106 7.36 5.67 3.69
CA VAL A 106 6.35 4.62 3.57
C VAL A 106 7.01 3.26 3.32
N ALA A 107 8.00 3.20 2.41
CA ALA A 107 8.74 1.97 2.12
C ALA A 107 9.50 1.44 3.37
N LEU A 108 10.16 2.31 4.13
CA LEU A 108 10.82 1.93 5.39
C LEU A 108 9.83 1.40 6.42
N PHE A 109 8.67 2.04 6.55
CA PHE A 109 7.60 1.57 7.44
C PHE A 109 7.09 0.19 7.02
N GLU A 110 6.90 -0.06 5.72
CA GLU A 110 6.48 -1.37 5.20
C GLU A 110 7.49 -2.47 5.50
N VAL A 111 8.77 -2.20 5.24
CA VAL A 111 9.85 -3.15 5.56
C VAL A 111 9.81 -3.51 7.04
N ALA A 112 9.71 -2.50 7.93
CA ALA A 112 9.63 -2.72 9.36
C ALA A 112 8.39 -3.53 9.76
N ALA A 113 7.22 -3.21 9.19
CA ALA A 113 5.97 -3.90 9.47
C ALA A 113 6.02 -5.38 9.01
N VAL A 114 6.55 -5.66 7.83
CA VAL A 114 6.67 -7.06 7.34
C VAL A 114 7.67 -7.84 8.16
N LEU A 115 8.81 -7.25 8.54
CA LEU A 115 9.78 -7.89 9.46
C LEU A 115 9.15 -8.21 10.82
N LEU A 116 8.40 -7.26 11.40
CA LEU A 116 7.66 -7.50 12.66
C LEU A 116 6.65 -8.63 12.53
N MET A 117 5.85 -8.65 11.45
CA MET A 117 4.91 -9.75 11.20
C MET A 117 5.62 -11.11 11.06
N MET A 118 6.78 -11.12 10.43
CA MET A 118 7.58 -12.33 10.27
C MET A 118 8.14 -12.82 11.62
N LEU A 119 8.54 -11.93 12.50
CA LEU A 119 9.01 -12.26 13.85
C LEU A 119 7.90 -12.82 14.73
N VAL A 120 6.69 -12.23 14.62
CA VAL A 120 5.51 -12.65 15.41
C VAL A 120 4.90 -13.93 14.86
N ASN A 121 4.75 -14.04 13.53
CA ASN A 121 4.08 -15.18 12.89
C ASN A 121 5.03 -15.97 11.98
N ARG A 122 5.86 -16.80 12.60
CA ARG A 122 6.86 -17.62 11.89
C ARG A 122 6.26 -18.73 11.01
N MET A 123 4.99 -19.08 11.22
CA MET A 123 4.32 -20.17 10.47
C MET A 123 4.08 -19.83 9.00
N ASN A 124 3.89 -18.55 8.64
CA ASN A 124 3.60 -18.10 7.27
C ASN A 124 4.81 -17.43 6.58
N TRP A 125 6.01 -17.85 6.91
CA TRP A 125 7.25 -17.24 6.46
C TRP A 125 7.34 -17.11 4.92
N GLN A 126 6.93 -18.13 4.17
CA GLN A 126 6.96 -18.10 2.70
C GLN A 126 6.11 -16.97 2.11
N SER A 127 4.92 -16.72 2.68
CA SER A 127 4.07 -15.62 2.24
C SER A 127 4.70 -14.26 2.51
N TYR A 128 5.31 -14.07 3.68
CA TYR A 128 5.98 -12.83 4.04
C TYR A 128 7.22 -12.58 3.19
N PHE A 129 7.95 -13.62 2.82
CA PHE A 129 9.11 -13.54 1.94
C PHE A 129 8.74 -12.97 0.55
N MET A 130 7.62 -13.44 -0.04
CA MET A 130 7.13 -12.93 -1.32
C MET A 130 6.75 -11.43 -1.22
N TYR A 131 6.13 -11.00 -0.11
CA TYR A 131 5.83 -9.59 0.13
C TYR A 131 7.10 -8.76 0.34
N GLN A 132 8.10 -9.30 1.03
CA GLN A 132 9.39 -8.63 1.20
C GLN A 132 10.10 -8.40 -0.14
N ILE A 133 10.08 -9.37 -1.04
CA ILE A 133 10.59 -9.21 -2.42
C ILE A 133 9.85 -8.06 -3.11
N THR A 134 8.53 -8.05 -3.05
CA THR A 134 7.70 -7.01 -3.70
C THR A 134 8.03 -5.61 -3.16
N ILE A 135 8.16 -5.45 -1.83
CA ILE A 135 8.52 -4.17 -1.21
C ILE A 135 9.92 -3.75 -1.61
N THR A 136 10.87 -4.69 -1.68
CA THR A 136 12.24 -4.39 -2.12
C THR A 136 12.23 -3.87 -3.56
N PHE A 137 11.51 -4.50 -4.48
CA PHE A 137 11.37 -3.98 -5.85
C PHE A 137 10.73 -2.59 -5.87
N LEU A 138 9.68 -2.36 -5.09
CA LEU A 138 9.01 -1.06 -4.99
C LEU A 138 9.93 0.03 -4.43
N SER A 139 10.81 -0.29 -3.50
CA SER A 139 11.76 0.67 -2.94
C SER A 139 12.81 1.18 -3.95
N PHE A 140 12.98 0.49 -5.10
CA PHE A 140 13.82 0.96 -6.20
C PHE A 140 13.10 1.95 -7.13
N VAL A 141 11.77 2.01 -7.12
CA VAL A 141 11.00 2.90 -8.00
C VAL A 141 11.39 4.37 -7.81
N PRO A 142 11.54 4.91 -6.59
CA PRO A 142 11.98 6.29 -6.40
C PRO A 142 13.39 6.58 -6.94
N LEU A 143 14.28 5.57 -7.01
CA LEU A 143 15.60 5.73 -7.63
C LEU A 143 15.51 5.96 -9.15
N ILE A 144 14.48 5.41 -9.80
CA ILE A 144 14.22 5.66 -11.23
C ILE A 144 13.83 7.13 -11.41
N PHE A 145 12.97 7.66 -10.55
CA PHE A 145 12.58 9.08 -10.58
C PHE A 145 13.77 10.01 -10.32
N TRP A 146 14.73 9.60 -9.51
CA TRP A 146 15.99 10.34 -9.34
C TRP A 146 16.79 10.41 -10.63
N LYS A 147 16.93 9.31 -11.37
CA LYS A 147 17.62 9.32 -12.67
C LYS A 147 16.93 10.21 -13.73
N ILE A 148 15.62 10.36 -13.63
CA ILE A 148 14.83 11.22 -14.53
C ILE A 148 14.91 12.71 -14.11
N GLY A 149 15.50 13.01 -12.94
CA GLY A 149 15.66 14.38 -12.44
C GLY A 149 14.46 14.94 -11.67
N TRP A 150 13.52 14.07 -11.25
CA TRP A 150 12.35 14.47 -10.44
C TRP A 150 12.66 14.61 -8.96
N THR A 151 13.75 14.03 -8.48
CA THR A 151 14.18 14.08 -7.08
C THR A 151 15.40 14.95 -6.91
N HIS A 152 15.37 15.80 -5.89
CA HIS A 152 16.47 16.69 -5.54
C HIS A 152 17.36 16.13 -4.42
N HIS A 153 16.80 15.27 -3.55
CA HIS A 153 17.48 14.73 -2.38
C HIS A 153 17.39 13.19 -2.27
N PRO A 154 18.22 12.43 -3.02
CA PRO A 154 18.12 10.97 -3.10
C PRO A 154 18.58 10.22 -1.85
N ARG A 155 19.08 10.92 -0.81
CA ARG A 155 19.68 10.30 0.38
C ARG A 155 18.73 9.31 1.08
N LEU A 156 17.48 9.73 1.31
CA LEU A 156 16.48 8.90 1.97
C LEU A 156 16.03 7.73 1.09
N THR A 157 15.92 7.96 -0.21
CA THR A 157 15.59 6.95 -1.21
C THR A 157 16.67 5.85 -1.28
N VAL A 158 17.94 6.24 -1.31
CA VAL A 158 19.08 5.29 -1.29
C VAL A 158 19.10 4.51 0.01
N LEU A 159 18.85 5.19 1.14
CA LEU A 159 18.75 4.55 2.46
C LEU A 159 17.59 3.54 2.50
N ALA A 160 16.41 3.91 2.01
CA ALA A 160 15.25 3.02 1.99
C ALA A 160 15.49 1.78 1.11
N ALA A 161 16.10 1.95 -0.07
CA ALA A 161 16.48 0.83 -0.94
C ALA A 161 17.52 -0.07 -0.26
N GLY A 162 18.56 0.51 0.36
CA GLY A 162 19.58 -0.24 1.09
C GLY A 162 19.01 -1.03 2.26
N VAL A 163 18.15 -0.42 3.07
CA VAL A 163 17.46 -1.09 4.19
C VAL A 163 16.56 -2.20 3.69
N SER A 164 15.85 -2.01 2.57
CA SER A 164 14.97 -3.03 1.97
C SER A 164 15.76 -4.25 1.50
N VAL A 165 16.92 -4.03 0.87
CA VAL A 165 17.82 -5.12 0.44
C VAL A 165 18.43 -5.83 1.65
N ALA A 166 18.89 -5.10 2.66
CA ALA A 166 19.42 -5.69 3.89
C ALA A 166 18.35 -6.53 4.63
N ALA A 167 17.12 -6.03 4.68
CA ALA A 167 15.99 -6.76 5.25
C ALA A 167 15.67 -8.03 4.47
N LEU A 168 15.71 -7.99 3.12
CA LEU A 168 15.52 -9.16 2.28
C LEU A 168 16.62 -10.20 2.53
N ALA A 169 17.89 -9.79 2.58
CA ALA A 169 19.00 -10.66 2.89
C ALA A 169 18.87 -11.30 4.30
N ALA A 170 18.51 -10.50 5.31
CA ALA A 170 18.24 -10.99 6.66
C ALA A 170 17.10 -12.01 6.67
N THR A 171 16.05 -11.78 5.89
CA THR A 171 14.91 -12.68 5.74
C THR A 171 15.34 -14.02 5.17
N VAL A 172 16.19 -14.05 4.14
CA VAL A 172 16.73 -15.28 3.55
C VAL A 172 17.55 -16.06 4.58
N ILE A 173 18.47 -15.38 5.27
CA ILE A 173 19.37 -16.01 6.26
C ILE A 173 18.58 -16.60 7.45
N LEU A 174 17.60 -15.85 7.95
CA LEU A 174 16.76 -16.29 9.08
C LEU A 174 15.83 -17.44 8.68
N GLY A 175 15.35 -17.42 7.44
CA GLY A 175 14.49 -18.46 6.90
C GLY A 175 15.16 -19.81 6.77
N ASP A 176 16.36 -19.84 6.23
CA ASP A 176 17.15 -21.08 6.11
C ASP A 176 17.41 -21.74 7.48
N ARG A 177 17.72 -20.94 8.49
CA ARG A 177 17.90 -21.44 9.88
C ARG A 177 16.59 -21.91 10.52
N SER A 178 15.45 -21.33 10.18
CA SER A 178 14.15 -21.73 10.73
C SER A 178 13.65 -23.03 10.10
N VAL A 179 13.80 -23.16 8.79
CA VAL A 179 13.46 -24.38 8.03
C VAL A 179 14.33 -25.56 8.46
N LYS A 180 15.64 -25.36 8.61
CA LYS A 180 16.56 -26.40 9.10
C LYS A 180 16.21 -26.84 10.52
N ARG A 181 15.83 -25.93 11.42
CA ARG A 181 15.41 -26.28 12.79
C ARG A 181 14.09 -27.06 12.81
N GLU A 182 13.12 -26.68 11.98
CA GLU A 182 11.83 -27.37 11.88
C GLU A 182 12.00 -28.80 11.30
N LEU A 183 12.82 -28.96 10.26
CA LEU A 183 13.17 -30.24 9.69
C LEU A 183 13.87 -31.16 10.72
N LYS A 184 14.83 -30.60 11.46
CA LYS A 184 15.54 -31.34 12.52
C LYS A 184 14.60 -31.79 13.65
N ARG A 185 13.56 -30.97 13.95
CA ARG A 185 12.56 -31.26 14.99
C ARG A 185 11.53 -32.30 14.55
N ARG A 186 11.18 -32.34 13.23
CA ARG A 186 10.20 -33.31 12.69
C ARG A 186 10.79 -34.66 12.33
N PHE A 187 12.04 -34.69 11.94
CA PHE A 187 12.69 -35.93 11.48
C PHE A 187 13.67 -36.55 12.49
N HIS A 188 13.79 -35.98 13.69
CA HIS A 188 14.67 -36.51 14.75
C HIS A 188 16.11 -36.81 14.29
N VAL A 189 16.65 -36.04 13.34
CA VAL A 189 18.03 -36.17 12.85
C VAL A 189 18.88 -35.02 13.42
#